data_ac955aadeb99f9cb111a2416e44ade26
#
_entry.id   ac955aadeb99f9cb111a2416e44ade26
#
_cell.length_a   1.000
_cell.length_b   1.000
_cell.length_c   1.000
_cell.angle_alpha   90.00
_cell.angle_beta   90.00
_cell.angle_gamma   90.00
#
_symmetry.space_group_name_H-M   'P 1'
#
loop_
_entity.id
_entity.type
_entity.pdbx_description
1 polymer ?
#
loop_
_entity_poly.entity_id
_entity_poly.type
_entity_poly.pdbx_seq_one_letter_code
_entity_poly.pdbx_strand_id
1 'polypeptide(L)'
;MPPKTEIVRVTPANAAVLDLVAEDVFDRPIDPDLLAAYLAEPGHLMIVAVSQGVVIGQARGMVHRQPDEPTHLYVDNLGVTPSRQREGVALRMMQALFAWARECGCAAYWVATETDNGPARGLYTSLGGDVEAMVFYEGDL
;
A
#
# COMPACT_ATOMS: atom_id res chain seq x y z
N MET A 1 20.49 -16.12 -7.27
CA MET A 1 19.51 -15.86 -6.19
C MET A 1 19.19 -14.39 -6.17
N PRO A 2 17.92 -14.02 -6.21
CA PRO A 2 17.55 -12.62 -6.02
C PRO A 2 17.95 -12.16 -4.61
N PRO A 3 18.30 -10.88 -4.42
CA PRO A 3 18.58 -10.36 -3.09
C PRO A 3 17.37 -10.52 -2.16
N LYS A 4 17.63 -10.72 -0.87
CA LYS A 4 16.60 -10.82 0.16
C LYS A 4 15.76 -9.54 0.19
N THR A 5 14.46 -9.71 0.31
CA THR A 5 13.48 -8.62 0.45
C THR A 5 12.84 -8.69 1.83
N GLU A 6 12.89 -7.58 2.55
CA GLU A 6 12.24 -7.43 3.86
C GLU A 6 10.98 -6.59 3.71
N ILE A 7 9.92 -6.99 4.44
CA ILE A 7 8.67 -6.25 4.49
C ILE A 7 8.61 -5.49 5.81
N VAL A 8 8.46 -4.18 5.74
CA VAL A 8 8.61 -3.29 6.90
C VAL A 8 7.39 -2.37 7.03
N ARG A 9 6.87 -2.25 8.25
CA ARG A 9 5.89 -1.21 8.60
C ARG A 9 6.66 0.09 8.85
N VAL A 10 6.34 1.15 8.12
CA VAL A 10 6.99 2.46 8.31
C VAL A 10 6.37 3.18 9.49
N THR A 11 7.22 3.66 10.38
CA THR A 11 6.85 4.45 11.56
C THR A 11 7.74 5.70 11.62
N PRO A 12 7.43 6.69 12.47
CA PRO A 12 8.36 7.82 12.68
C PRO A 12 9.76 7.38 13.11
N ALA A 13 9.88 6.24 13.83
CA ALA A 13 11.16 5.76 14.32
C ALA A 13 12.05 5.16 13.21
N ASN A 14 11.48 4.63 12.14
CA ASN A 14 12.23 4.00 11.04
C ASN A 14 12.07 4.71 9.69
N ALA A 15 11.51 5.92 9.68
CA ALA A 15 11.21 6.66 8.45
C ALA A 15 12.42 6.86 7.54
N ALA A 16 13.65 6.80 8.09
CA ALA A 16 14.88 6.88 7.29
C ALA A 16 15.02 5.75 6.26
N VAL A 17 14.25 4.67 6.37
CA VAL A 17 14.20 3.62 5.35
C VAL A 17 13.79 4.18 3.98
N LEU A 18 13.06 5.29 3.96
CA LEU A 18 12.59 5.97 2.74
C LEU A 18 13.63 6.89 2.10
N ASP A 19 14.86 6.96 2.62
CA ASP A 19 15.91 7.81 2.05
C ASP A 19 16.36 7.32 0.66
N LEU A 20 16.29 6.03 0.40
CA LEU A 20 16.61 5.43 -0.90
C LEU A 20 15.41 4.67 -1.44
N VAL A 21 14.82 5.19 -2.49
CA VAL A 21 13.62 4.61 -3.12
C VAL A 21 13.90 4.37 -4.61
N ALA A 22 13.58 3.18 -5.08
CA ALA A 22 13.71 2.82 -6.49
C ALA A 22 12.68 3.56 -7.37
N GLU A 23 12.90 3.52 -8.67
CA GLU A 23 12.01 4.20 -9.63
C GLU A 23 10.59 3.66 -9.58
N ASP A 24 9.63 4.53 -9.81
CA ASP A 24 8.20 4.21 -9.96
C ASP A 24 7.54 3.53 -8.74
N VAL A 25 8.17 3.54 -7.58
CA VAL A 25 7.56 3.08 -6.33
C VAL A 25 6.49 4.05 -5.85
N PHE A 26 6.78 5.35 -5.92
CA PHE A 26 5.84 6.43 -5.63
C PHE A 26 5.58 7.24 -6.90
N ASP A 27 4.39 7.82 -7.01
CA ASP A 27 4.02 8.65 -8.16
C ASP A 27 4.82 9.95 -8.21
N ARG A 28 5.28 10.45 -7.06
CA ARG A 28 6.05 11.68 -6.91
C ARG A 28 7.13 11.51 -5.85
N PRO A 29 8.18 12.34 -5.84
CA PRO A 29 9.15 12.36 -4.76
C PRO A 29 8.45 12.60 -3.41
N ILE A 30 8.95 11.92 -2.37
CA ILE A 30 8.40 12.07 -1.01
C ILE A 30 8.71 13.48 -0.50
N ASP A 31 7.68 14.19 -0.04
CA ASP A 31 7.80 15.47 0.63
C ASP A 31 7.93 15.21 2.14
N PRO A 32 8.98 15.73 2.82
CA PRO A 32 9.20 15.47 4.23
C PRO A 32 8.06 15.94 5.15
N ASP A 33 7.44 17.07 4.84
CA ASP A 33 6.34 17.61 5.64
C ASP A 33 5.07 16.78 5.48
N LEU A 34 4.76 16.37 4.27
CA LEU A 34 3.63 15.47 4.00
C LEU A 34 3.85 14.11 4.64
N LEU A 35 5.08 13.59 4.59
CA LEU A 35 5.42 12.32 5.24
C LEU A 35 5.23 12.39 6.75
N ALA A 36 5.70 13.47 7.39
CA ALA A 36 5.56 13.64 8.83
C ALA A 36 4.08 13.67 9.24
N ALA A 37 3.24 14.41 8.53
CA ALA A 37 1.80 14.45 8.76
C ALA A 37 1.15 13.08 8.54
N TYR A 38 1.54 12.37 7.48
CA TYR A 38 1.04 11.03 7.19
C TYR A 38 1.36 10.04 8.33
N LEU A 39 2.61 10.02 8.80
CA LEU A 39 3.05 9.10 9.84
C LEU A 39 2.46 9.43 11.22
N ALA A 40 1.98 10.66 11.43
CA ALA A 40 1.31 11.05 12.67
C ALA A 40 -0.14 10.55 12.77
N GLU A 41 -0.74 10.13 11.65
CA GLU A 41 -2.13 9.66 11.61
C GLU A 41 -2.24 8.20 12.04
N PRO A 42 -2.91 7.87 13.17
CA PRO A 42 -2.99 6.50 13.67
C PRO A 42 -3.68 5.52 12.72
N GLY A 43 -4.59 6.01 11.91
CA GLY A 43 -5.35 5.21 10.95
C GLY A 43 -4.67 5.00 9.61
N HIS A 44 -3.46 5.48 9.41
CA HIS A 44 -2.69 5.31 8.19
C HIS A 44 -1.54 4.34 8.40
N LEU A 45 -1.26 3.50 7.42
CA LEU A 45 -0.05 2.67 7.42
C LEU A 45 0.54 2.59 6.03
N MET A 46 1.86 2.72 5.97
CA MET A 46 2.67 2.40 4.81
C MET A 46 3.49 1.15 5.12
N ILE A 47 3.36 0.15 4.25
CA ILE A 47 4.23 -1.02 4.21
C ILE A 47 5.23 -0.78 3.08
N VAL A 48 6.49 -1.09 3.31
CA VAL A 48 7.51 -1.04 2.26
C VAL A 48 8.22 -2.38 2.13
N ALA A 49 8.67 -2.68 0.92
CA ALA A 49 9.56 -3.77 0.64
C ALA A 49 10.96 -3.21 0.44
N VAL A 50 11.93 -3.70 1.20
CA VAL A 50 13.30 -3.19 1.20
C VAL A 50 14.24 -4.30 0.75
N SER A 51 15.08 -4.01 -0.21
CA SER A 51 16.11 -4.92 -0.73
C SER A 51 17.43 -4.17 -0.84
N GLN A 52 18.48 -4.68 -0.17
CA GLN A 52 19.81 -4.05 -0.17
C GLN A 52 19.77 -2.57 0.23
N GLY A 53 18.95 -2.22 1.21
CA GLY A 53 18.81 -0.85 1.70
C GLY A 53 17.98 0.08 0.84
N VAL A 54 17.38 -0.42 -0.25
CA VAL A 54 16.55 0.38 -1.16
C VAL A 54 15.10 -0.06 -1.09
N VAL A 55 14.19 0.88 -0.98
CA VAL A 55 12.75 0.62 -1.06
C VAL A 55 12.38 0.29 -2.50
N ILE A 56 11.96 -0.94 -2.74
CA ILE A 56 11.59 -1.45 -4.06
C ILE A 56 10.08 -1.55 -4.28
N GLY A 57 9.30 -1.33 -3.22
CA GLY A 57 7.84 -1.34 -3.30
C GLY A 57 7.22 -0.69 -2.07
N GLN A 58 5.97 -0.26 -2.22
CA GLN A 58 5.16 0.26 -1.13
C GLN A 58 3.69 -0.11 -1.29
N ALA A 59 3.01 -0.27 -0.16
CA ALA A 59 1.56 -0.42 -0.10
C ALA A 59 1.04 0.45 1.04
N ARG A 60 -0.01 1.23 0.78
CA ARG A 60 -0.59 2.13 1.78
C ARG A 60 -2.06 1.82 1.99
N GLY A 61 -2.49 1.97 3.22
CA GLY A 61 -3.89 1.80 3.56
C GLY A 61 -4.35 2.72 4.67
N MET A 62 -5.65 2.91 4.72
CA MET A 62 -6.32 3.71 5.73
C MET A 62 -7.43 2.90 6.39
N VAL A 63 -7.54 3.02 7.70
CA VAL A 63 -8.67 2.48 8.45
C VAL A 63 -9.84 3.45 8.32
N HIS A 64 -10.94 2.98 7.75
CA HIS A 64 -12.15 3.78 7.59
C HIS A 64 -13.22 3.30 8.59
N ARG A 65 -13.45 4.11 9.62
CA ARG A 65 -14.49 3.86 10.61
C ARG A 65 -15.78 4.51 10.16
N GLN A 66 -16.89 3.77 10.29
CA GLN A 66 -18.21 4.18 9.85
C GLN A 66 -19.20 4.07 11.00
N PRO A 67 -20.28 4.89 11.02
CA PRO A 67 -21.26 4.82 12.11
C PRO A 67 -22.26 3.68 11.96
N ASP A 68 -22.44 3.16 10.75
CA ASP A 68 -23.52 2.24 10.38
C ASP A 68 -23.02 0.92 9.76
N GLU A 69 -21.72 0.79 9.54
CA GLU A 69 -21.11 -0.41 8.97
C GLU A 69 -19.82 -0.77 9.70
N PRO A 70 -19.36 -2.03 9.61
CA PRO A 70 -18.06 -2.41 10.17
C PRO A 70 -16.92 -1.58 9.58
N THR A 71 -15.83 -1.48 10.34
CA THR A 71 -14.62 -0.78 9.92
C THR A 71 -14.00 -1.47 8.70
N HIS A 72 -13.62 -0.68 7.71
CA HIS A 72 -13.00 -1.17 6.48
C HIS A 72 -11.55 -0.67 6.36
N LEU A 73 -10.72 -1.45 5.69
CA LEU A 73 -9.44 -1.00 5.15
C LEU A 73 -9.69 -0.43 3.74
N TYR A 74 -9.27 0.79 3.51
CA TYR A 74 -9.12 1.32 2.16
C TYR A 74 -7.67 1.16 1.72
N VAL A 75 -7.43 0.43 0.63
CA VAL A 75 -6.10 0.31 0.03
C VAL A 75 -5.91 1.50 -0.91
N ASP A 76 -5.08 2.44 -0.49
CA ASP A 76 -4.91 3.73 -1.15
C ASP A 76 -3.97 3.66 -2.35
N ASN A 77 -2.84 2.96 -2.19
CA ASN A 77 -1.82 2.93 -3.23
C ASN A 77 -0.97 1.66 -3.12
N LEU A 78 -0.46 1.21 -4.25
CA LEU A 78 0.42 0.06 -4.34
C LEU A 78 1.36 0.27 -5.53
N GLY A 79 2.66 0.16 -5.29
CA GLY A 79 3.66 0.28 -6.34
C GLY A 79 4.86 -0.62 -6.08
N VAL A 80 5.39 -1.21 -7.14
CA VAL A 80 6.63 -2.01 -7.12
C VAL A 80 7.49 -1.54 -8.29
N THR A 81 8.78 -1.32 -8.04
CA THR A 81 9.70 -0.90 -9.09
C THR A 81 9.70 -1.93 -10.25
N PRO A 82 9.76 -1.48 -11.52
CA PRO A 82 9.59 -2.39 -12.66
C PRO A 82 10.54 -3.57 -12.68
N SER A 83 11.81 -3.39 -12.28
CA SER A 83 12.81 -4.45 -12.29
C SER A 83 12.57 -5.56 -11.25
N ARG A 84 11.69 -5.33 -10.29
CA ARG A 84 11.40 -6.26 -9.20
C ARG A 84 9.94 -6.74 -9.20
N GLN A 85 9.21 -6.50 -10.28
CA GLN A 85 7.85 -7.04 -10.47
C GLN A 85 7.91 -8.54 -10.74
N ARG A 86 6.78 -9.24 -10.50
CA ARG A 86 6.62 -10.68 -10.69
C ARG A 86 7.47 -11.54 -9.74
N GLU A 87 7.95 -10.96 -8.62
CA GLU A 87 8.67 -11.68 -7.57
C GLU A 87 7.80 -11.96 -6.34
N GLY A 88 6.51 -11.64 -6.41
CA GLY A 88 5.57 -11.80 -5.28
C GLY A 88 5.69 -10.70 -4.23
N VAL A 89 6.38 -9.60 -4.51
CA VAL A 89 6.59 -8.50 -3.56
C VAL A 89 5.27 -7.83 -3.19
N ALA A 90 4.42 -7.53 -4.19
CA ALA A 90 3.12 -6.90 -3.96
C ALA A 90 2.23 -7.77 -3.06
N LEU A 91 2.18 -9.07 -3.30
CA LEU A 91 1.41 -10.00 -2.48
C LEU A 91 1.88 -9.98 -1.03
N ARG A 92 3.19 -10.02 -0.80
CA ARG A 92 3.76 -10.00 0.55
C ARG A 92 3.43 -8.70 1.28
N MET A 93 3.50 -7.56 0.60
CA MET A 93 3.13 -6.26 1.17
C MET A 93 1.64 -6.22 1.51
N MET A 94 0.79 -6.72 0.62
CA MET A 94 -0.67 -6.74 0.86
C MET A 94 -1.02 -7.66 2.03
N GLN A 95 -0.37 -8.79 2.18
CA GLN A 95 -0.56 -9.68 3.33
C GLN A 95 -0.20 -8.97 4.65
N ALA A 96 0.89 -8.22 4.67
CA ALA A 96 1.29 -7.43 5.83
C ALA A 96 0.30 -6.29 6.13
N LEU A 97 -0.19 -5.62 5.11
CA LEU A 97 -1.20 -4.57 5.25
C LEU A 97 -2.51 -5.13 5.80
N PHE A 98 -2.96 -6.28 5.31
CA PHE A 98 -4.16 -6.96 5.81
C PHE A 98 -4.00 -7.41 7.26
N ALA A 99 -2.81 -7.89 7.65
CA ALA A 99 -2.55 -8.27 9.04
C ALA A 99 -2.72 -7.07 9.97
N TRP A 100 -2.16 -5.92 9.61
CA TRP A 100 -2.35 -4.68 10.36
C TRP A 100 -3.81 -4.26 10.42
N ALA A 101 -4.53 -4.35 9.30
CA ALA A 101 -5.94 -3.98 9.24
C ALA A 101 -6.78 -4.84 10.19
N ARG A 102 -6.50 -6.14 10.27
CA ARG A 102 -7.19 -7.03 11.23
C ARG A 102 -6.88 -6.64 12.67
N GLU A 103 -5.64 -6.27 12.97
CA GLU A 103 -5.26 -5.75 14.29
C GLU A 103 -6.06 -4.49 14.66
N CYS A 104 -6.39 -3.66 13.66
CA CYS A 104 -7.20 -2.45 13.83
C CYS A 104 -8.71 -2.70 13.85
N GLY A 105 -9.14 -3.97 13.73
CA GLY A 105 -10.56 -4.32 13.74
C GLY A 105 -11.27 -4.20 12.41
N CYS A 106 -10.55 -4.11 11.30
CA CYS A 106 -11.17 -4.08 9.98
C CYS A 106 -11.79 -5.43 9.63
N ALA A 107 -13.03 -5.41 9.13
CA ALA A 107 -13.78 -6.60 8.72
C ALA A 107 -13.69 -6.87 7.22
N ALA A 108 -13.34 -5.85 6.44
CA ALA A 108 -13.29 -5.94 4.98
C ALA A 108 -12.30 -4.90 4.43
N TYR A 109 -12.01 -5.00 3.16
CA TYR A 109 -11.21 -4.00 2.45
C TYR A 109 -11.87 -3.62 1.13
N TRP A 110 -11.48 -2.48 0.61
CA TRP A 110 -11.78 -2.12 -0.77
C TRP A 110 -10.59 -1.39 -1.41
N VAL A 111 -10.51 -1.47 -2.72
CA VAL A 111 -9.46 -0.85 -3.54
C VAL A 111 -10.03 -0.56 -4.92
N ALA A 112 -9.59 0.53 -5.51
CA ALA A 112 -9.94 0.87 -6.89
C ALA A 112 -8.66 0.86 -7.74
N THR A 113 -8.79 0.40 -8.98
CA THR A 113 -7.72 0.45 -9.98
C THR A 113 -8.32 0.68 -11.36
N GLU A 114 -7.51 1.11 -12.30
CA GLU A 114 -7.96 1.28 -13.69
C GLU A 114 -8.37 -0.08 -14.29
N THR A 115 -9.35 -0.04 -15.18
CA THR A 115 -9.91 -1.25 -15.79
C THR A 115 -8.89 -2.02 -16.63
N ASP A 116 -7.88 -1.35 -17.15
CA ASP A 116 -6.82 -1.93 -17.98
C ASP A 116 -5.57 -2.33 -17.18
N ASN A 117 -5.56 -2.11 -15.86
CA ASN A 117 -4.43 -2.53 -15.02
C ASN A 117 -4.53 -4.02 -14.71
N GLY A 118 -4.08 -4.86 -15.66
CA GLY A 118 -4.13 -6.31 -15.55
C GLY A 118 -3.41 -6.88 -14.33
N PRO A 119 -2.15 -6.47 -14.05
CA PRO A 119 -1.42 -6.97 -12.88
C PRO A 119 -2.13 -6.69 -11.55
N ALA A 120 -2.64 -5.49 -11.34
CA ALA A 120 -3.38 -5.13 -10.13
C ALA A 120 -4.68 -5.92 -10.02
N ARG A 121 -5.44 -6.03 -11.09
CA ARG A 121 -6.68 -6.81 -11.13
C ARG A 121 -6.45 -8.28 -10.82
N GLY A 122 -5.38 -8.85 -11.38
CA GLY A 122 -4.99 -10.23 -11.10
C GLY A 122 -4.63 -10.44 -9.63
N LEU A 123 -3.89 -9.51 -9.03
CA LEU A 123 -3.53 -9.53 -7.62
C LEU A 123 -4.77 -9.52 -6.72
N TYR A 124 -5.67 -8.56 -6.92
CA TYR A 124 -6.85 -8.42 -6.06
C TYR A 124 -7.83 -9.58 -6.23
N THR A 125 -7.95 -10.13 -7.43
CA THR A 125 -8.72 -11.35 -7.66
C THR A 125 -8.10 -12.53 -6.91
N SER A 126 -6.78 -12.67 -6.94
CA SER A 126 -6.09 -13.75 -6.22
C SER A 126 -6.21 -13.64 -4.71
N LEU A 127 -6.42 -12.42 -4.20
CA LEU A 127 -6.67 -12.16 -2.78
C LEU A 127 -8.14 -12.40 -2.38
N GLY A 128 -8.99 -12.84 -3.30
CA GLY A 128 -10.39 -13.16 -3.03
C GLY A 128 -11.34 -11.98 -3.13
N GLY A 129 -10.92 -10.87 -3.72
CA GLY A 129 -11.76 -9.70 -3.91
C GLY A 129 -12.81 -9.91 -4.99
N ASP A 130 -14.01 -9.42 -4.76
CA ASP A 130 -15.08 -9.36 -5.76
C ASP A 130 -14.96 -8.06 -6.56
N VAL A 131 -15.24 -8.15 -7.87
CA VAL A 131 -15.14 -7.00 -8.77
C VAL A 131 -16.49 -6.34 -8.93
N GLU A 132 -16.51 -5.00 -8.79
CA GLU A 132 -17.69 -4.17 -9.03
C GLU A 132 -17.29 -2.99 -9.91
N ALA A 133 -18.12 -2.70 -10.91
CA ALA A 133 -17.88 -1.56 -11.81
C ALA A 133 -18.33 -0.27 -11.13
N MET A 134 -17.46 0.75 -11.15
CA MET A 134 -17.72 2.05 -10.52
C MET A 134 -17.24 3.18 -11.41
N VAL A 135 -17.76 4.37 -11.18
CA VAL A 135 -17.28 5.60 -11.82
C VAL A 135 -16.52 6.41 -10.77
N PHE A 136 -15.28 6.75 -11.09
CA PHE A 136 -14.42 7.54 -10.22
C PHE A 136 -14.53 9.02 -10.59
N TYR A 137 -14.77 9.87 -9.60
CA TYR A 137 -14.77 11.32 -9.75
C TYR A 137 -13.68 11.93 -8.87
N GLU A 138 -12.95 12.88 -9.40
CA GLU A 138 -12.02 13.69 -8.61
C GLU A 138 -12.13 15.16 -9.01
N GLY A 139 -11.79 16.07 -8.11
CA GLY A 139 -11.85 17.50 -8.33
C GLY A 139 -11.08 18.25 -7.25
N ASP A 140 -10.81 19.50 -7.51
CA ASP A 140 -10.12 20.38 -6.57
C ASP A 140 -11.11 20.99 -5.56
N LEU A 141 -10.59 21.28 -4.36
CA LEU A 141 -11.32 22.00 -3.32
C LEU A 141 -10.85 23.44 -3.21
#